data_19ecf873f38b40059bd0d277feecb3c4
#
_entry.id   19ecf873f38b40059bd0d277feecb3c4
#
_cell.length_a   1.000
_cell.length_b   1.000
_cell.length_c   1.000
_cell.angle_alpha   90.00
_cell.angle_beta   90.00
_cell.angle_gamma   90.00
#
_symmetry.space_group_name_H-M   'P 1'
#
loop_
_entity.id
_entity.type
_entity.pdbx_description
1 polymer ?
#
loop_
_entity_poly.entity_id
_entity_poly.type
_entity_poly.pdbx_seq_one_letter_code
_entity_poly.pdbx_strand_id
1 'polypeptide(L)'
;MQTDNKYDIIIIGCGPIGIACGLEAEKHNLSYLIIEKGCLVNSLYNYPANMTFFSTSDKLELDEIPFISTNPKPRKAEALEYYRRIATSSKLNINLFEEVLEVETVGENDHTVTTSLSAYTSKNIIVATGFYDIPNYLNIPGEDLSKVSHYYNDPHFYATRKVVVVGASNSAVDAALEIYRKGGDVTMIVRSPAIGERVKYWVRPDIVNRIEEGSINGLFNARLKEIRDKEVVIETPDGDINLHNDFVLLLTGYRPNFNFLRKLGISLSDDPLLIPEYDPLTMESNVKGIYLAGVICGGMETHKWFIENSRIHAGMIVGDITGKKGI
;
A
#
# COMPACT_ATOMS: atom_id res chain seq x y z
N MET A 1 -9.58 -4.10 -36.28
CA MET A 1 -8.34 -3.31 -36.20
C MET A 1 -7.48 -3.99 -35.14
N GLN A 2 -6.37 -4.60 -35.54
CA GLN A 2 -5.36 -5.03 -34.55
C GLN A 2 -4.84 -3.74 -33.92
N THR A 3 -5.17 -3.48 -32.67
CA THR A 3 -4.50 -2.45 -31.88
C THR A 3 -3.06 -2.91 -31.76
N ASP A 4 -2.14 -2.08 -32.20
CA ASP A 4 -0.70 -2.32 -32.07
C ASP A 4 -0.40 -2.30 -30.57
N ASN A 5 -0.31 -3.47 -29.93
CA ASN A 5 -0.11 -3.64 -28.47
C ASN A 5 1.34 -3.32 -28.07
N LYS A 6 1.95 -2.33 -28.73
CA LYS A 6 3.35 -1.93 -28.53
C LYS A 6 3.44 -0.53 -27.96
N TYR A 7 4.19 -0.41 -26.87
CA TYR A 7 4.36 0.85 -26.12
C TYR A 7 5.83 1.19 -25.90
N ASP A 8 6.13 2.45 -25.68
CA ASP A 8 7.44 2.87 -25.18
C ASP A 8 7.58 2.52 -23.70
N ILE A 9 6.47 2.62 -22.95
CA ILE A 9 6.44 2.33 -21.51
C ILE A 9 5.17 1.56 -21.14
N ILE A 10 5.31 0.47 -20.36
CA ILE A 10 4.21 -0.12 -19.62
C ILE A 10 4.42 0.17 -18.11
N ILE A 11 3.41 0.76 -17.46
CA ILE A 11 3.40 1.10 -16.05
C ILE A 11 2.52 0.10 -15.32
N ILE A 12 3.10 -0.65 -14.35
CA ILE A 12 2.40 -1.67 -13.58
C ILE A 12 1.96 -1.07 -12.24
N GLY A 13 0.66 -0.86 -12.10
CA GLY A 13 0.01 -0.23 -10.95
C GLY A 13 -0.46 1.19 -11.22
N CYS A 14 -1.74 1.46 -10.95
CA CYS A 14 -2.40 2.75 -11.13
C CYS A 14 -2.65 3.46 -9.78
N GLY A 15 -1.68 3.36 -8.87
CA GLY A 15 -1.61 4.20 -7.68
C GLY A 15 -1.17 5.62 -8.01
N PRO A 16 -1.08 6.54 -7.02
CA PRO A 16 -0.64 7.92 -7.27
C PRO A 16 0.68 8.03 -8.04
N ILE A 17 1.64 7.14 -7.77
CA ILE A 17 2.95 7.17 -8.45
C ILE A 17 2.86 6.62 -9.88
N GLY A 18 2.04 5.60 -10.13
CA GLY A 18 1.79 5.15 -11.52
C GLY A 18 1.09 6.21 -12.35
N ILE A 19 0.13 6.96 -11.75
CA ILE A 19 -0.50 8.13 -12.38
C ILE A 19 0.55 9.21 -12.69
N ALA A 20 1.45 9.51 -11.75
CA ALA A 20 2.53 10.47 -11.96
C ALA A 20 3.43 10.05 -13.14
N CYS A 21 3.78 8.75 -13.23
CA CYS A 21 4.56 8.24 -14.36
C CYS A 21 3.81 8.37 -15.69
N GLY A 22 2.49 8.14 -15.71
CA GLY A 22 1.66 8.35 -16.91
C GLY A 22 1.61 9.80 -17.35
N LEU A 23 1.44 10.74 -16.42
CA LEU A 23 1.47 12.17 -16.70
C LEU A 23 2.82 12.61 -17.28
N GLU A 24 3.91 12.10 -16.72
CA GLU A 24 5.24 12.43 -17.21
C GLU A 24 5.52 11.84 -18.59
N ALA A 25 5.04 10.63 -18.89
CA ALA A 25 5.10 10.03 -20.22
C ALA A 25 4.34 10.86 -21.27
N GLU A 26 3.14 11.37 -20.92
CA GLU A 26 2.36 12.29 -21.77
C GLU A 26 3.14 13.55 -22.14
N LYS A 27 3.77 14.21 -21.16
CA LYS A 27 4.57 15.42 -21.38
C LYS A 27 5.71 15.21 -22.37
N HIS A 28 6.24 14.00 -22.40
CA HIS A 28 7.34 13.63 -23.28
C HIS A 28 6.89 12.96 -24.60
N ASN A 29 5.58 12.91 -24.88
CA ASN A 29 4.97 12.29 -26.05
C ASN A 29 5.39 10.82 -26.22
N LEU A 30 5.57 10.09 -25.14
CA LEU A 30 5.83 8.65 -25.15
C LEU A 30 4.50 7.88 -25.21
N SER A 31 4.47 6.82 -26.00
CA SER A 31 3.35 5.88 -25.96
C SER A 31 3.44 5.05 -24.69
N TYR A 32 2.37 5.00 -23.89
CA TYR A 32 2.35 4.24 -22.64
C TYR A 32 1.02 3.59 -22.38
N LEU A 33 1.04 2.59 -21.48
CA LEU A 33 -0.16 1.96 -20.92
C LEU A 33 0.05 1.75 -19.43
N ILE A 34 -0.90 2.19 -18.62
CA ILE A 34 -0.97 1.87 -17.19
C ILE A 34 -1.88 0.65 -17.02
N ILE A 35 -1.38 -0.40 -16.36
CA ILE A 35 -2.14 -1.62 -16.09
C ILE A 35 -2.35 -1.76 -14.59
N GLU A 36 -3.61 -1.86 -14.15
CA GLU A 36 -4.01 -1.97 -12.76
C GLU A 36 -4.93 -3.18 -12.56
N LYS A 37 -4.57 -4.06 -11.62
CA LYS A 37 -5.33 -5.28 -11.32
C LYS A 37 -6.70 -5.02 -10.67
N GLY A 38 -6.86 -3.89 -10.03
CA GLY A 38 -8.10 -3.49 -9.35
C GLY A 38 -8.71 -2.23 -9.95
N CYS A 39 -9.39 -1.47 -9.10
CA CYS A 39 -9.94 -0.18 -9.48
C CYS A 39 -8.85 0.92 -9.50
N LEU A 40 -9.20 2.07 -10.05
CA LEU A 40 -8.34 3.25 -10.04
C LEU A 40 -7.89 3.58 -8.61
N VAL A 41 -6.58 3.79 -8.40
CA VAL A 41 -5.94 3.99 -7.10
C VAL A 41 -6.32 2.92 -6.06
N ASN A 42 -6.28 1.66 -6.47
CA ASN A 42 -6.79 0.51 -5.73
C ASN A 42 -6.29 0.42 -4.27
N SER A 43 -5.03 0.71 -4.00
CA SER A 43 -4.51 0.73 -2.62
C SER A 43 -5.20 1.77 -1.76
N LEU A 44 -5.44 2.99 -2.27
CA LEU A 44 -6.17 4.04 -1.55
C LEU A 44 -7.65 3.67 -1.35
N TYR A 45 -8.25 3.02 -2.35
CA TYR A 45 -9.63 2.52 -2.24
C TYR A 45 -9.76 1.50 -1.09
N ASN A 46 -8.76 0.68 -0.87
CA ASN A 46 -8.76 -0.34 0.19
C ASN A 46 -8.28 0.18 1.57
N TYR A 47 -7.87 1.44 1.70
CA TYR A 47 -7.58 2.04 3.00
C TYR A 47 -8.86 2.17 3.85
N PRO A 48 -8.74 2.32 5.18
CA PRO A 48 -9.87 2.56 6.06
C PRO A 48 -10.78 3.70 5.58
N ALA A 49 -12.11 3.55 5.72
CA ALA A 49 -13.09 4.51 5.19
C ALA A 49 -12.85 5.94 5.66
N ASN A 50 -12.51 6.11 6.94
CA ASN A 50 -12.30 7.42 7.58
C ASN A 50 -10.83 7.85 7.63
N MET A 51 -9.94 7.17 6.89
CA MET A 51 -8.51 7.46 6.94
C MET A 51 -8.20 8.91 6.58
N THR A 52 -7.40 9.57 7.42
CA THR A 52 -6.81 10.88 7.19
C THR A 52 -5.33 10.72 6.85
N PHE A 53 -4.88 11.38 5.79
CA PHE A 53 -3.48 11.32 5.38
C PHE A 53 -2.56 11.96 6.43
N PHE A 54 -1.32 11.52 6.48
CA PHE A 54 -0.29 12.15 7.31
C PHE A 54 0.17 13.48 6.70
N SER A 55 0.28 13.50 5.37
CA SER A 55 0.72 14.65 4.59
C SER A 55 -0.43 15.64 4.36
N THR A 56 -0.10 16.91 4.19
CA THR A 56 -1.02 17.94 3.72
C THR A 56 -1.35 17.75 2.25
N SER A 57 -2.42 18.37 1.75
CA SER A 57 -2.90 18.15 0.38
C SER A 57 -1.88 18.60 -0.68
N ASP A 58 -1.19 19.72 -0.46
CA ASP A 58 -0.13 20.23 -1.34
C ASP A 58 1.02 19.24 -1.57
N LYS A 59 1.34 18.43 -0.55
CA LYS A 59 2.36 17.40 -0.65
C LYS A 59 1.89 16.15 -1.41
N LEU A 60 0.60 15.98 -1.56
CA LEU A 60 -0.01 14.87 -2.29
C LEU A 60 -0.32 15.21 -3.74
N GLU A 61 -0.08 16.46 -4.16
CA GLU A 61 -0.28 16.93 -5.52
C GLU A 61 0.63 16.22 -6.52
N LEU A 62 0.09 15.98 -7.70
CA LEU A 62 0.81 15.50 -8.87
C LEU A 62 0.78 16.56 -9.95
N ASP A 63 1.92 16.75 -10.62
CA ASP A 63 2.03 17.55 -11.84
C ASP A 63 1.48 18.98 -11.71
N GLU A 64 1.75 19.64 -10.57
CA GLU A 64 1.25 20.99 -10.29
C GLU A 64 -0.27 21.15 -10.36
N ILE A 65 -1.02 20.04 -10.41
CA ILE A 65 -2.48 20.03 -10.36
C ILE A 65 -2.90 20.21 -8.90
N PRO A 66 -3.61 21.30 -8.54
CA PRO A 66 -3.94 21.59 -7.14
C PRO A 66 -4.84 20.54 -6.50
N PHE A 67 -4.46 20.07 -5.31
CA PHE A 67 -5.31 19.24 -4.45
C PHE A 67 -5.97 20.12 -3.39
N ILE A 68 -7.16 20.61 -3.68
CA ILE A 68 -7.94 21.45 -2.76
C ILE A 68 -8.63 20.55 -1.74
N SER A 69 -8.32 20.73 -0.46
CA SER A 69 -8.98 20.09 0.68
C SER A 69 -9.54 21.13 1.63
N THR A 70 -10.67 20.83 2.25
CA THR A 70 -11.28 21.69 3.28
C THR A 70 -10.59 21.54 4.64
N ASN A 71 -9.73 20.53 4.79
CA ASN A 71 -8.97 20.24 6.00
C ASN A 71 -7.47 20.36 5.74
N PRO A 72 -6.64 20.70 6.74
CA PRO A 72 -5.19 20.73 6.59
C PRO A 72 -4.59 19.40 6.12
N LYS A 73 -5.25 18.30 6.47
CA LYS A 73 -4.88 16.93 6.06
C LYS A 73 -6.08 16.28 5.40
N PRO A 74 -5.99 15.91 4.11
CA PRO A 74 -7.12 15.37 3.39
C PRO A 74 -7.51 13.98 3.88
N ARG A 75 -8.77 13.65 3.67
CA ARG A 75 -9.31 12.32 3.92
C ARG A 75 -9.21 11.43 2.67
N LYS A 76 -9.35 10.12 2.87
CA LYS A 76 -9.39 9.13 1.79
C LYS A 76 -10.35 9.54 0.66
N ALA A 77 -11.58 9.95 0.97
CA ALA A 77 -12.58 10.32 -0.03
C ALA A 77 -12.13 11.50 -0.92
N GLU A 78 -11.47 12.50 -0.33
CA GLU A 78 -10.94 13.65 -1.07
C GLU A 78 -9.79 13.22 -2.00
N ALA A 79 -8.90 12.33 -1.52
CA ALA A 79 -7.81 11.82 -2.32
C ALA A 79 -8.29 10.92 -3.48
N LEU A 80 -9.29 10.06 -3.25
CA LEU A 80 -9.88 9.25 -4.31
C LEU A 80 -10.47 10.14 -5.41
N GLU A 81 -11.19 11.19 -5.05
CA GLU A 81 -11.76 12.14 -6.01
C GLU A 81 -10.67 12.92 -6.74
N TYR A 82 -9.62 13.35 -6.05
CA TYR A 82 -8.50 14.07 -6.63
C TYR A 82 -7.79 13.23 -7.70
N TYR A 83 -7.34 12.02 -7.37
CA TYR A 83 -6.63 11.16 -8.32
C TYR A 83 -7.53 10.67 -9.46
N ARG A 84 -8.82 10.45 -9.19
CA ARG A 84 -9.80 10.14 -10.23
C ARG A 84 -9.90 11.29 -11.24
N ARG A 85 -9.99 12.53 -10.76
CA ARG A 85 -10.06 13.71 -11.63
C ARG A 85 -8.82 13.84 -12.49
N ILE A 86 -7.63 13.67 -11.93
CA ILE A 86 -6.39 13.68 -12.70
C ILE A 86 -6.46 12.66 -13.84
N ALA A 87 -6.71 11.40 -13.50
CA ALA A 87 -6.73 10.33 -14.48
C ALA A 87 -7.74 10.58 -15.62
N THR A 88 -8.93 11.11 -15.29
CA THR A 88 -9.99 11.34 -16.28
C THR A 88 -9.81 12.64 -17.08
N SER A 89 -9.36 13.74 -16.44
CA SER A 89 -9.15 15.02 -17.15
C SER A 89 -7.94 14.98 -18.07
N SER A 90 -6.88 14.30 -17.67
CA SER A 90 -5.68 14.08 -18.50
C SER A 90 -5.87 12.94 -19.51
N LYS A 91 -7.01 12.23 -19.47
CA LYS A 91 -7.32 11.11 -20.39
C LYS A 91 -6.22 10.05 -20.44
N LEU A 92 -5.64 9.73 -19.29
CA LEU A 92 -4.56 8.77 -19.21
C LEU A 92 -4.96 7.41 -19.80
N ASN A 93 -4.04 6.77 -20.48
CA ASN A 93 -4.25 5.43 -21.07
C ASN A 93 -4.11 4.36 -19.98
N ILE A 94 -5.25 3.89 -19.46
CA ILE A 94 -5.32 3.01 -18.28
C ILE A 94 -6.21 1.81 -18.58
N ASN A 95 -5.71 0.61 -18.31
CA ASN A 95 -6.51 -0.61 -18.20
C ASN A 95 -6.71 -0.95 -16.73
N LEU A 96 -7.96 -0.97 -16.29
CA LEU A 96 -8.36 -1.37 -14.93
C LEU A 96 -8.86 -2.82 -14.92
N PHE A 97 -8.80 -3.47 -13.76
CA PHE A 97 -9.20 -4.86 -13.55
C PHE A 97 -8.45 -5.84 -14.46
N GLU A 98 -7.21 -5.49 -14.78
CA GLU A 98 -6.29 -6.29 -15.58
C GLU A 98 -5.00 -6.51 -14.80
N GLU A 99 -4.68 -7.76 -14.47
CA GLU A 99 -3.50 -8.13 -13.69
C GLU A 99 -2.34 -8.50 -14.58
N VAL A 100 -1.16 -7.91 -14.34
CA VAL A 100 0.08 -8.36 -14.96
C VAL A 100 0.53 -9.65 -14.27
N LEU A 101 0.60 -10.72 -15.03
CA LEU A 101 0.95 -12.07 -14.55
C LEU A 101 2.45 -12.34 -14.74
N GLU A 102 3.00 -11.90 -15.87
CA GLU A 102 4.38 -12.20 -16.27
C GLU A 102 4.94 -11.06 -17.12
N VAL A 103 6.25 -10.84 -16.98
CA VAL A 103 7.03 -9.97 -17.87
C VAL A 103 8.27 -10.76 -18.29
N GLU A 104 8.41 -10.99 -19.59
CA GLU A 104 9.56 -11.63 -20.20
C GLU A 104 10.43 -10.60 -20.91
N THR A 105 11.71 -10.56 -20.60
CA THR A 105 12.70 -9.75 -21.33
C THR A 105 13.23 -10.58 -22.49
N VAL A 106 12.88 -10.19 -23.72
CA VAL A 106 13.20 -10.95 -24.95
C VAL A 106 14.46 -10.42 -25.61
N GLY A 107 14.87 -9.20 -25.31
CA GLY A 107 16.03 -8.51 -25.86
C GLY A 107 16.37 -7.24 -25.09
N GLU A 108 17.38 -6.53 -25.52
CA GLU A 108 17.72 -5.24 -24.92
C GLU A 108 16.59 -4.23 -25.21
N ASN A 109 15.94 -3.75 -24.15
CA ASN A 109 14.76 -2.88 -24.21
C ASN A 109 13.59 -3.47 -25.04
N ASP A 110 13.33 -4.76 -24.88
CA ASP A 110 12.18 -5.43 -25.49
C ASP A 110 11.56 -6.41 -24.46
N HIS A 111 10.40 -6.05 -23.95
CA HIS A 111 9.69 -6.79 -22.92
C HIS A 111 8.31 -7.21 -23.42
N THR A 112 7.95 -8.47 -23.20
CA THR A 112 6.59 -8.98 -23.38
C THR A 112 5.89 -9.02 -22.03
N VAL A 113 4.74 -8.36 -21.92
CA VAL A 113 3.91 -8.29 -20.72
C VAL A 113 2.65 -9.11 -20.93
N THR A 114 2.54 -10.22 -20.23
CA THR A 114 1.33 -11.07 -20.23
C THR A 114 0.44 -10.69 -19.06
N THR A 115 -0.82 -10.43 -19.35
CA THR A 115 -1.82 -10.06 -18.35
C THR A 115 -2.95 -11.08 -18.26
N SER A 116 -3.89 -10.88 -17.35
CA SER A 116 -5.10 -11.69 -17.24
C SER A 116 -6.05 -11.58 -18.44
N LEU A 117 -5.89 -10.55 -19.29
CA LEU A 117 -6.80 -10.28 -20.41
C LEU A 117 -6.11 -10.26 -21.77
N SER A 118 -4.82 -9.93 -21.84
CA SER A 118 -4.11 -9.71 -23.10
C SER A 118 -2.60 -9.90 -22.98
N ALA A 119 -1.88 -9.61 -24.05
CA ALA A 119 -0.42 -9.49 -24.05
C ALA A 119 -0.01 -8.21 -24.79
N TYR A 120 1.06 -7.59 -24.30
CA TYR A 120 1.60 -6.32 -24.78
C TYR A 120 3.11 -6.41 -24.93
N THR A 121 3.68 -5.54 -25.75
CA THR A 121 5.13 -5.37 -25.82
C THR A 121 5.53 -3.95 -25.44
N SER A 122 6.67 -3.79 -24.80
CA SER A 122 7.16 -2.49 -24.38
C SER A 122 8.68 -2.41 -24.39
N LYS A 123 9.21 -1.21 -24.63
CA LYS A 123 10.64 -0.95 -24.50
C LYS A 123 11.08 -0.82 -23.05
N ASN A 124 10.19 -0.32 -22.19
CA ASN A 124 10.49 -0.08 -20.78
C ASN A 124 9.30 -0.46 -19.92
N ILE A 125 9.58 -0.93 -18.70
CA ILE A 125 8.61 -1.27 -17.68
C ILE A 125 8.82 -0.39 -16.45
N ILE A 126 7.77 0.21 -15.92
CA ILE A 126 7.81 0.90 -14.62
C ILE A 126 6.98 0.11 -13.62
N VAL A 127 7.61 -0.38 -12.56
CA VAL A 127 6.92 -1.11 -11.48
C VAL A 127 6.52 -0.12 -10.39
N ALA A 128 5.22 0.19 -10.29
CA ALA A 128 4.62 1.11 -9.32
C ALA A 128 3.55 0.41 -8.46
N THR A 129 3.75 -0.87 -8.14
CA THR A 129 2.75 -1.77 -7.53
C THR A 129 2.46 -1.50 -6.07
N GLY A 130 3.28 -0.68 -5.39
CA GLY A 130 3.06 -0.36 -3.99
C GLY A 130 3.35 -1.53 -3.03
N PHE A 131 2.68 -1.53 -1.85
CA PHE A 131 2.94 -2.52 -0.79
C PHE A 131 1.67 -3.02 -0.07
N TYR A 132 0.51 -2.45 -0.35
CA TYR A 132 -0.71 -2.66 0.45
C TYR A 132 -1.46 -3.95 0.13
N ASP A 133 -1.01 -4.71 -0.87
CA ASP A 133 -1.74 -5.88 -1.38
C ASP A 133 -1.47 -7.16 -0.59
N ILE A 134 -0.34 -7.26 0.10
CA ILE A 134 0.07 -8.48 0.79
C ILE A 134 0.25 -8.19 2.28
N PRO A 135 -0.66 -8.68 3.14
CA PRO A 135 -0.51 -8.54 4.57
C PRO A 135 0.64 -9.40 5.11
N ASN A 136 1.20 -8.97 6.23
CA ASN A 136 2.15 -9.77 6.99
C ASN A 136 1.38 -10.82 7.80
N TYR A 137 1.29 -12.04 7.26
CA TYR A 137 0.63 -13.17 7.93
C TYR A 137 1.40 -13.58 9.19
N LEU A 138 0.66 -13.97 10.22
CA LEU A 138 1.23 -14.53 11.45
C LEU A 138 1.56 -16.02 11.29
N ASN A 139 0.91 -16.69 10.34
CA ASN A 139 0.99 -18.14 10.09
C ASN A 139 0.64 -18.96 11.33
N ILE A 140 -0.44 -18.60 12.01
CA ILE A 140 -0.95 -19.26 13.21
C ILE A 140 -2.24 -20.05 12.91
N PRO A 141 -2.58 -21.07 13.71
CA PRO A 141 -3.84 -21.78 13.56
C PRO A 141 -5.05 -20.88 13.61
N GLY A 142 -5.97 -21.04 12.65
CA GLY A 142 -7.23 -20.30 12.55
C GLY A 142 -7.12 -18.89 11.94
N GLU A 143 -5.97 -18.52 11.36
CA GLU A 143 -5.79 -17.25 10.66
C GLU A 143 -6.68 -17.11 9.42
N ASP A 144 -7.14 -18.24 8.86
CA ASP A 144 -8.03 -18.35 7.69
C ASP A 144 -9.53 -18.37 8.03
N LEU A 145 -9.90 -18.30 9.31
CA LEU A 145 -11.30 -18.25 9.73
C LEU A 145 -12.00 -16.98 9.20
N SER A 146 -13.27 -17.12 8.82
CA SER A 146 -14.08 -16.03 8.23
C SER A 146 -14.26 -14.79 9.11
N LYS A 147 -14.05 -14.90 10.42
CA LYS A 147 -14.06 -13.77 11.37
C LYS A 147 -12.75 -13.00 11.40
N VAL A 148 -11.71 -13.45 10.69
CA VAL A 148 -10.39 -12.81 10.63
C VAL A 148 -10.31 -11.93 9.40
N SER A 149 -9.77 -10.73 9.57
CA SER A 149 -9.46 -9.84 8.47
C SER A 149 -8.10 -9.19 8.66
N HIS A 150 -7.34 -9.10 7.56
CA HIS A 150 -6.10 -8.33 7.50
C HIS A 150 -6.32 -6.88 7.05
N TYR A 151 -7.55 -6.54 6.66
CA TYR A 151 -7.95 -5.22 6.22
C TYR A 151 -9.09 -4.71 7.11
N TYR A 152 -8.98 -3.46 7.50
CA TYR A 152 -10.03 -2.74 8.20
C TYR A 152 -10.66 -1.73 7.22
N ASN A 153 -11.99 -1.73 7.14
CA ASN A 153 -12.71 -0.82 6.27
C ASN A 153 -13.55 0.18 7.05
N ASP A 154 -14.68 -0.27 7.61
CA ASP A 154 -15.68 0.60 8.23
C ASP A 154 -15.99 0.14 9.67
N PRO A 155 -15.98 1.06 10.66
CA PRO A 155 -16.23 0.72 12.06
C PRO A 155 -17.65 0.22 12.34
N HIS A 156 -18.64 0.61 11.53
CA HIS A 156 -20.03 0.24 11.76
C HIS A 156 -20.26 -1.27 11.71
N PHE A 157 -19.49 -1.98 10.87
CA PHE A 157 -19.53 -3.43 10.77
C PHE A 157 -19.25 -4.13 12.12
N TYR A 158 -18.46 -3.50 12.99
CA TYR A 158 -18.05 -4.02 14.27
C TYR A 158 -18.83 -3.43 15.46
N ALA A 159 -19.87 -2.63 15.22
CA ALA A 159 -20.65 -2.01 16.27
C ALA A 159 -21.24 -3.06 17.23
N THR A 160 -21.10 -2.83 18.55
CA THR A 160 -21.56 -3.72 19.62
C THR A 160 -20.91 -5.10 19.69
N ARG A 161 -19.81 -5.33 18.94
CA ARG A 161 -19.11 -6.61 18.86
C ARG A 161 -17.83 -6.60 19.71
N LYS A 162 -17.38 -7.80 20.10
CA LYS A 162 -16.08 -8.01 20.74
C LYS A 162 -15.03 -8.20 19.66
N VAL A 163 -14.11 -7.25 19.56
CA VAL A 163 -13.11 -7.21 18.48
C VAL A 163 -11.70 -7.26 19.04
N VAL A 164 -10.94 -8.22 18.60
CA VAL A 164 -9.49 -8.29 18.85
C VAL A 164 -8.76 -7.58 17.71
N VAL A 165 -7.93 -6.61 18.06
CA VAL A 165 -7.07 -5.87 17.10
C VAL A 165 -5.61 -6.18 17.40
N VAL A 166 -4.93 -6.82 16.46
CA VAL A 166 -3.50 -7.15 16.59
C VAL A 166 -2.66 -6.13 15.85
N GLY A 167 -1.78 -5.44 16.57
CA GLY A 167 -0.91 -4.40 16.03
C GLY A 167 -0.87 -3.16 16.92
N ALA A 168 0.11 -2.27 16.66
CA ALA A 168 0.32 -1.04 17.44
C ALA A 168 0.72 0.16 16.57
N SER A 169 0.55 0.06 15.25
CA SER A 169 0.80 1.14 14.28
C SER A 169 -0.50 1.83 13.86
N ASN A 170 -0.40 2.81 12.96
CA ASN A 170 -1.53 3.66 12.57
C ASN A 170 -2.82 2.90 12.25
N SER A 171 -2.77 1.86 11.42
CA SER A 171 -3.98 1.11 11.02
C SER A 171 -4.66 0.43 12.21
N ALA A 172 -3.88 -0.17 13.13
CA ALA A 172 -4.42 -0.83 14.31
C ALA A 172 -5.02 0.17 15.30
N VAL A 173 -4.35 1.31 15.49
CA VAL A 173 -4.80 2.36 16.41
C VAL A 173 -6.05 3.07 15.86
N ASP A 174 -6.05 3.42 14.56
CA ASP A 174 -7.22 4.02 13.92
C ASP A 174 -8.44 3.07 14.02
N ALA A 175 -8.26 1.77 13.71
CA ALA A 175 -9.32 0.77 13.80
C ALA A 175 -9.85 0.62 15.24
N ALA A 176 -8.96 0.49 16.22
CA ALA A 176 -9.35 0.34 17.64
C ALA A 176 -10.18 1.52 18.13
N LEU A 177 -9.72 2.74 17.86
CA LEU A 177 -10.43 3.96 18.25
C LEU A 177 -11.78 4.12 17.54
N GLU A 178 -11.81 3.86 16.23
CA GLU A 178 -13.05 4.00 15.47
C GLU A 178 -14.11 2.97 15.88
N ILE A 179 -13.72 1.70 16.10
CA ILE A 179 -14.61 0.64 16.57
C ILE A 179 -15.12 0.96 17.98
N TYR A 180 -14.23 1.36 18.89
CA TYR A 180 -14.62 1.80 20.24
C TYR A 180 -15.67 2.92 20.20
N ARG A 181 -15.46 3.95 19.38
CA ARG A 181 -16.41 5.06 19.22
C ARG A 181 -17.77 4.66 18.64
N LYS A 182 -17.87 3.47 18.03
CA LYS A 182 -19.14 2.86 17.57
C LYS A 182 -19.72 1.85 18.56
N GLY A 183 -19.19 1.81 19.79
CA GLY A 183 -19.68 0.94 20.84
C GLY A 183 -19.20 -0.52 20.73
N GLY A 184 -18.15 -0.79 19.98
CA GLY A 184 -17.48 -2.08 19.98
C GLY A 184 -16.62 -2.26 21.24
N ASP A 185 -16.56 -3.48 21.77
CA ASP A 185 -15.69 -3.89 22.86
C ASP A 185 -14.34 -4.31 22.28
N VAL A 186 -13.30 -3.48 22.46
CA VAL A 186 -12.02 -3.63 21.78
C VAL A 186 -10.93 -4.11 22.72
N THR A 187 -10.23 -5.18 22.32
CA THR A 187 -8.98 -5.61 22.94
C THR A 187 -7.84 -5.51 21.91
N MET A 188 -6.80 -4.73 22.24
CA MET A 188 -5.58 -4.66 21.45
C MET A 188 -4.53 -5.65 21.94
N ILE A 189 -3.93 -6.42 21.02
CA ILE A 189 -2.77 -7.28 21.29
C ILE A 189 -1.54 -6.63 20.70
N VAL A 190 -0.60 -6.25 21.56
CA VAL A 190 0.58 -5.48 21.24
C VAL A 190 1.84 -6.22 21.67
N ARG A 191 2.69 -6.60 20.72
CA ARG A 191 3.94 -7.34 21.01
C ARG A 191 5.02 -6.52 21.73
N SER A 192 4.95 -5.20 21.64
CA SER A 192 5.85 -4.25 22.30
C SER A 192 5.27 -3.82 23.66
N PRO A 193 6.10 -3.21 24.55
CA PRO A 193 5.65 -2.73 25.86
C PRO A 193 4.74 -1.48 25.80
N ALA A 194 4.59 -0.86 24.63
CA ALA A 194 3.79 0.35 24.45
C ALA A 194 3.29 0.50 23.00
N ILE A 195 2.35 1.43 22.83
CA ILE A 195 1.91 1.90 21.50
C ILE A 195 3.08 2.60 20.79
N GLY A 196 3.28 2.26 19.52
CA GLY A 196 4.40 2.73 18.72
C GLY A 196 4.49 4.26 18.61
N GLU A 197 5.71 4.78 18.61
CA GLU A 197 5.97 6.23 18.49
C GLU A 197 5.63 6.79 17.11
N ARG A 198 5.57 5.94 16.08
CA ARG A 198 5.22 6.31 14.69
C ARG A 198 3.70 6.47 14.45
N VAL A 199 2.88 6.25 15.48
CA VAL A 199 1.45 6.56 15.41
C VAL A 199 1.29 8.07 15.26
N LYS A 200 0.34 8.50 14.42
CA LYS A 200 0.02 9.92 14.18
C LYS A 200 -0.03 10.68 15.51
N TYR A 201 0.77 11.74 15.64
CA TYR A 201 0.95 12.48 16.90
C TYR A 201 -0.36 13.03 17.47
N TRP A 202 -1.36 13.28 16.63
CA TRP A 202 -2.69 13.75 17.05
C TRP A 202 -3.65 12.62 17.43
N VAL A 203 -3.32 11.36 17.12
CA VAL A 203 -4.14 10.18 17.44
C VAL A 203 -3.57 9.42 18.62
N ARG A 204 -2.24 9.38 18.76
CA ARG A 204 -1.53 8.63 19.79
C ARG A 204 -1.98 8.97 21.22
N PRO A 205 -2.18 10.25 21.62
CA PRO A 205 -2.68 10.56 22.97
C PRO A 205 -4.04 9.97 23.26
N ASP A 206 -4.95 9.92 22.28
CA ASP A 206 -6.29 9.38 22.50
C ASP A 206 -6.27 7.87 22.75
N ILE A 207 -5.53 7.09 21.96
CA ILE A 207 -5.46 5.64 22.21
C ILE A 207 -4.80 5.31 23.56
N VAL A 208 -3.76 6.06 23.94
CA VAL A 208 -3.11 5.88 25.25
C VAL A 208 -4.12 6.15 26.39
N ASN A 209 -4.82 7.27 26.32
CA ASN A 209 -5.85 7.62 27.31
C ASN A 209 -6.96 6.56 27.38
N ARG A 210 -7.46 6.07 26.22
CA ARG A 210 -8.51 5.01 26.20
C ARG A 210 -8.04 3.71 26.83
N ILE A 211 -6.77 3.37 26.69
CA ILE A 211 -6.20 2.18 27.32
C ILE A 211 -6.00 2.40 28.84
N GLU A 212 -5.45 3.55 29.24
CA GLU A 212 -5.20 3.87 30.65
C GLU A 212 -6.50 3.94 31.48
N GLU A 213 -7.58 4.46 30.92
CA GLU A 213 -8.89 4.50 31.60
C GLU A 213 -9.69 3.19 31.51
N GLY A 214 -9.18 2.18 30.76
CA GLY A 214 -9.81 0.88 30.58
C GLY A 214 -10.97 0.84 29.58
N SER A 215 -11.18 1.88 28.78
CA SER A 215 -12.19 1.92 27.72
C SER A 215 -11.83 1.03 26.53
N ILE A 216 -10.55 0.83 26.28
CA ILE A 216 -9.98 -0.16 25.35
C ILE A 216 -9.04 -1.03 26.17
N ASN A 217 -9.19 -2.35 26.08
CA ASN A 217 -8.28 -3.26 26.76
C ASN A 217 -6.96 -3.38 25.97
N GLY A 218 -5.83 -3.09 26.60
CA GLY A 218 -4.49 -3.17 25.98
C GLY A 218 -3.65 -4.29 26.58
N LEU A 219 -3.36 -5.34 25.83
CA LEU A 219 -2.46 -6.43 26.22
C LEU A 219 -1.09 -6.19 25.59
N PHE A 220 -0.14 -5.72 26.41
CA PHE A 220 1.24 -5.42 25.97
C PHE A 220 2.17 -6.60 26.23
N ASN A 221 3.31 -6.64 25.51
CA ASN A 221 4.23 -7.78 25.50
C ASN A 221 3.50 -9.11 25.23
N ALA A 222 2.42 -9.05 24.45
CA ALA A 222 1.51 -10.16 24.19
C ALA A 222 1.53 -10.54 22.71
N ARG A 223 1.29 -11.80 22.41
CA ARG A 223 1.23 -12.36 21.06
C ARG A 223 0.02 -13.24 20.87
N LEU A 224 -0.61 -13.12 19.73
CA LEU A 224 -1.67 -14.03 19.33
C LEU A 224 -1.05 -15.38 18.92
N LYS A 225 -1.51 -16.49 19.51
CA LYS A 225 -1.00 -17.85 19.24
C LYS A 225 -1.94 -18.67 18.37
N GLU A 226 -3.24 -18.54 18.60
CA GLU A 226 -4.27 -19.36 17.93
C GLU A 226 -5.58 -18.58 17.89
N ILE A 227 -6.34 -18.76 16.80
CA ILE A 227 -7.69 -18.24 16.64
C ILE A 227 -8.66 -19.41 16.54
N ARG A 228 -9.69 -19.42 17.37
CA ARG A 228 -10.77 -20.42 17.39
C ARG A 228 -12.09 -19.73 17.06
N ASP A 229 -13.15 -20.50 16.83
CA ASP A 229 -14.46 -19.96 16.40
C ASP A 229 -14.98 -18.81 17.29
N LYS A 230 -14.84 -18.93 18.61
CA LYS A 230 -15.42 -17.97 19.58
C LYS A 230 -14.40 -17.32 20.50
N GLU A 231 -13.16 -17.69 20.42
CA GLU A 231 -12.09 -17.17 21.29
C GLU A 231 -10.76 -17.11 20.54
N VAL A 232 -9.81 -16.42 21.15
CA VAL A 232 -8.40 -16.42 20.76
C VAL A 232 -7.54 -16.84 21.92
N VAL A 233 -6.41 -17.50 21.66
CA VAL A 233 -5.38 -17.82 22.63
C VAL A 233 -4.25 -16.79 22.50
N ILE A 234 -3.94 -16.15 23.59
CA ILE A 234 -2.96 -15.06 23.67
C ILE A 234 -1.85 -15.44 24.62
N GLU A 235 -0.62 -15.42 24.17
CA GLU A 235 0.56 -15.52 25.02
C GLU A 235 0.82 -14.17 25.70
N THR A 236 0.92 -14.16 27.00
CA THR A 236 1.27 -13.00 27.82
C THR A 236 2.47 -13.31 28.72
N PRO A 237 3.11 -12.30 29.34
CA PRO A 237 4.19 -12.55 30.30
C PRO A 237 3.81 -13.46 31.48
N ASP A 238 2.52 -13.48 31.83
CA ASP A 238 1.99 -14.24 32.96
C ASP A 238 1.42 -15.63 32.54
N GLY A 239 1.55 -16.00 31.26
CA GLY A 239 1.07 -17.25 30.69
C GLY A 239 0.00 -17.04 29.61
N ASP A 240 -0.50 -18.15 29.08
CA ASP A 240 -1.52 -18.12 28.02
C ASP A 240 -2.91 -17.81 28.61
N ILE A 241 -3.65 -16.94 27.95
CA ILE A 241 -5.04 -16.63 28.27
C ILE A 241 -5.96 -16.87 27.08
N ASN A 242 -7.21 -17.24 27.36
CA ASN A 242 -8.27 -17.31 26.35
C ASN A 242 -9.17 -16.08 26.45
N LEU A 243 -9.43 -15.45 25.31
CA LEU A 243 -10.29 -14.28 25.21
C LEU A 243 -11.43 -14.52 24.21
N HIS A 244 -12.68 -14.41 24.70
CA HIS A 244 -13.86 -14.53 23.83
C HIS A 244 -13.96 -13.32 22.89
N ASN A 245 -14.21 -13.59 21.58
CA ASN A 245 -14.31 -12.55 20.58
C ASN A 245 -15.23 -12.95 19.42
N ASP A 246 -15.77 -11.93 18.72
CA ASP A 246 -16.56 -12.09 17.51
C ASP A 246 -15.70 -11.92 16.24
N PHE A 247 -14.75 -10.98 16.25
CA PHE A 247 -13.88 -10.66 15.12
C PHE A 247 -12.42 -10.50 15.55
N VAL A 248 -11.52 -10.77 14.61
CA VAL A 248 -10.08 -10.54 14.75
C VAL A 248 -9.57 -9.70 13.58
N LEU A 249 -8.94 -8.57 13.87
CA LEU A 249 -8.26 -7.72 12.90
C LEU A 249 -6.75 -7.88 13.06
N LEU A 250 -6.11 -8.51 12.09
CA LEU A 250 -4.65 -8.70 12.04
C LEU A 250 -4.01 -7.55 11.27
N LEU A 251 -3.86 -6.38 11.94
CA LEU A 251 -3.30 -5.18 11.34
C LEU A 251 -1.79 -5.10 11.58
N THR A 252 -1.10 -6.15 11.15
CA THR A 252 0.32 -6.43 11.35
C THR A 252 1.23 -5.77 10.33
N GLY A 253 0.65 -4.94 9.44
CA GLY A 253 1.32 -4.28 8.34
C GLY A 253 1.26 -5.08 7.04
N TYR A 254 1.84 -4.50 6.00
CA TYR A 254 1.83 -5.01 4.63
C TYR A 254 3.23 -4.97 4.04
N ARG A 255 3.42 -5.68 2.94
CA ARG A 255 4.71 -5.75 2.24
C ARG A 255 4.55 -5.71 0.72
N PRO A 256 5.56 -5.24 -0.01
CA PRO A 256 5.63 -5.36 -1.45
C PRO A 256 5.55 -6.82 -1.93
N ASN A 257 5.14 -7.02 -3.18
CA ASN A 257 5.16 -8.34 -3.81
C ASN A 257 6.58 -8.71 -4.24
N PHE A 258 7.41 -9.16 -3.29
CA PHE A 258 8.78 -9.59 -3.57
C PHE A 258 8.88 -10.77 -4.53
N ASN A 259 7.87 -11.64 -4.56
CA ASN A 259 7.85 -12.75 -5.52
C ASN A 259 7.71 -12.22 -6.95
N PHE A 260 6.92 -11.19 -7.17
CA PHE A 260 6.81 -10.52 -8.45
C PHE A 260 8.15 -9.87 -8.86
N LEU A 261 8.81 -9.15 -7.95
CA LEU A 261 10.13 -8.57 -8.23
C LEU A 261 11.18 -9.63 -8.61
N ARG A 262 11.22 -10.76 -7.89
CA ARG A 262 12.14 -11.86 -8.21
C ARG A 262 11.84 -12.49 -9.58
N LYS A 263 10.56 -12.63 -9.95
CA LYS A 263 10.16 -13.10 -11.29
C LYS A 263 10.62 -12.16 -12.41
N LEU A 264 10.68 -10.86 -12.14
CA LEU A 264 11.25 -9.86 -13.05
C LEU A 264 12.77 -9.89 -13.12
N GLY A 265 13.45 -10.73 -12.34
CA GLY A 265 14.91 -10.78 -12.25
C GLY A 265 15.53 -9.68 -11.39
N ILE A 266 14.70 -8.96 -10.60
CA ILE A 266 15.18 -7.89 -9.74
C ILE A 266 15.82 -8.49 -8.49
N SER A 267 17.09 -8.14 -8.25
CA SER A 267 17.84 -8.50 -7.05
C SER A 267 17.27 -7.80 -5.83
N LEU A 268 17.21 -8.52 -4.72
CA LEU A 268 16.82 -7.97 -3.42
C LEU A 268 17.98 -8.11 -2.44
N SER A 269 18.13 -7.19 -1.49
CA SER A 269 19.15 -7.32 -0.44
C SER A 269 18.97 -8.60 0.36
N ASP A 270 20.08 -9.18 0.85
CA ASP A 270 20.10 -10.45 1.62
C ASP A 270 19.67 -10.26 3.10
N ASP A 271 19.37 -9.02 3.50
CA ASP A 271 18.90 -8.69 4.84
C ASP A 271 17.36 -8.75 4.96
N PRO A 272 16.79 -8.65 6.17
CA PRO A 272 15.35 -8.66 6.36
C PRO A 272 14.59 -7.49 5.70
N LEU A 273 15.28 -6.46 5.20
CA LEU A 273 14.65 -5.31 4.55
C LEU A 273 14.27 -5.61 3.11
N LEU A 274 14.92 -6.59 2.45
CA LEU A 274 14.64 -6.99 1.07
C LEU A 274 14.56 -5.78 0.12
N ILE A 275 15.50 -4.84 0.25
CA ILE A 275 15.54 -3.64 -0.59
C ILE A 275 15.90 -4.06 -2.02
N PRO A 276 15.08 -3.70 -3.02
CA PRO A 276 15.40 -4.01 -4.41
C PRO A 276 16.60 -3.19 -4.90
N GLU A 277 17.39 -3.80 -5.78
CA GLU A 277 18.55 -3.15 -6.41
C GLU A 277 18.07 -2.20 -7.51
N TYR A 278 18.47 -0.93 -7.43
CA TYR A 278 18.22 0.09 -8.44
C TYR A 278 19.22 1.24 -8.33
N ASP A 279 19.43 1.95 -9.44
CA ASP A 279 20.20 3.19 -9.44
C ASP A 279 19.34 4.33 -8.86
N PRO A 280 19.76 4.99 -7.78
CA PRO A 280 19.00 6.06 -7.14
C PRO A 280 18.88 7.35 -7.98
N LEU A 281 19.63 7.48 -9.08
CA LEU A 281 19.59 8.64 -9.96
C LEU A 281 18.62 8.45 -11.13
N THR A 282 18.47 7.21 -11.61
CA THR A 282 17.63 6.87 -12.75
C THR A 282 16.38 6.06 -12.37
N MET A 283 16.41 5.43 -11.21
CA MET A 283 15.43 4.45 -10.74
C MET A 283 15.43 3.15 -11.54
N GLU A 284 16.38 2.93 -12.47
CA GLU A 284 16.53 1.69 -13.22
C GLU A 284 17.02 0.57 -12.28
N SER A 285 16.40 -0.60 -12.37
CA SER A 285 16.81 -1.76 -11.59
C SER A 285 18.07 -2.41 -12.17
N ASN A 286 18.55 -3.50 -11.54
CA ASN A 286 19.60 -4.35 -12.14
C ASN A 286 19.18 -5.00 -13.46
N VAL A 287 17.90 -4.94 -13.85
CA VAL A 287 17.38 -5.44 -15.13
C VAL A 287 17.14 -4.26 -16.05
N LYS A 288 17.90 -4.24 -17.18
CA LYS A 288 17.85 -3.15 -18.16
C LYS A 288 16.42 -2.90 -18.67
N GLY A 289 16.00 -1.63 -18.69
CA GLY A 289 14.67 -1.22 -19.14
C GLY A 289 13.57 -1.46 -18.11
N ILE A 290 13.88 -1.96 -16.88
CA ILE A 290 12.91 -2.12 -15.81
C ILE A 290 13.23 -1.13 -14.68
N TYR A 291 12.30 -0.24 -14.40
CA TYR A 291 12.39 0.85 -13.42
C TYR A 291 11.47 0.61 -12.22
N LEU A 292 11.86 1.13 -11.08
CA LEU A 292 11.07 1.04 -9.84
C LEU A 292 10.57 2.43 -9.44
N ALA A 293 9.29 2.52 -9.06
CA ALA A 293 8.69 3.79 -8.65
C ALA A 293 7.85 3.66 -7.37
N GLY A 294 8.01 4.61 -6.48
CA GLY A 294 7.20 4.70 -5.26
C GLY A 294 7.73 3.86 -4.10
N VAL A 295 6.81 3.46 -3.23
CA VAL A 295 7.13 2.80 -1.95
C VAL A 295 7.85 1.46 -2.12
N ILE A 296 7.67 0.78 -3.25
CA ILE A 296 8.32 -0.50 -3.55
C ILE A 296 9.86 -0.41 -3.48
N CYS A 297 10.44 0.76 -3.79
CA CYS A 297 11.88 1.02 -3.71
C CYS A 297 12.46 0.90 -2.29
N GLY A 298 11.63 0.93 -1.26
CA GLY A 298 12.05 0.81 0.13
C GLY A 298 12.04 -0.62 0.68
N GLY A 299 11.62 -1.61 -0.11
CA GLY A 299 11.47 -2.97 0.39
C GLY A 299 10.53 -3.03 1.60
N MET A 300 11.00 -3.64 2.71
CA MET A 300 10.24 -3.68 3.98
C MET A 300 10.24 -2.35 4.73
N GLU A 301 11.04 -1.35 4.35
CA GLU A 301 10.95 0.02 4.87
C GLU A 301 9.79 0.79 4.23
N THR A 302 8.56 0.28 4.36
CA THR A 302 7.35 0.85 3.74
C THR A 302 7.00 2.27 4.22
N HIS A 303 7.78 2.81 5.15
CA HIS A 303 7.68 4.17 5.67
C HIS A 303 8.75 5.14 5.13
N LYS A 304 9.62 4.69 4.24
CA LYS A 304 10.68 5.51 3.62
C LYS A 304 10.13 6.36 2.47
N TRP A 305 9.32 5.74 1.62
CA TRP A 305 8.75 6.37 0.44
C TRP A 305 7.23 6.54 0.58
N PHE A 306 6.79 7.77 0.54
CA PHE A 306 5.38 8.18 0.51
C PHE A 306 5.07 8.84 -0.83
N ILE A 307 3.82 9.21 -1.08
CA ILE A 307 3.43 9.95 -2.29
C ILE A 307 4.25 11.23 -2.38
N GLU A 308 4.37 11.99 -1.27
CA GLU A 308 5.02 13.30 -1.20
C GLU A 308 6.49 13.32 -1.64
N ASN A 309 7.25 12.26 -1.36
CA ASN A 309 8.67 12.20 -1.64
C ASN A 309 9.05 11.24 -2.77
N SER A 310 8.12 10.42 -3.26
CA SER A 310 8.36 9.50 -4.37
C SER A 310 7.70 9.91 -5.69
N ARG A 311 6.86 10.95 -5.70
CA ARG A 311 6.29 11.50 -6.95
C ARG A 311 7.36 12.00 -7.94
N ILE A 312 8.53 12.37 -7.44
CA ILE A 312 9.69 12.78 -8.26
C ILE A 312 10.28 11.62 -9.08
N HIS A 313 10.07 10.35 -8.68
CA HIS A 313 10.57 9.20 -9.41
C HIS A 313 10.05 9.19 -10.87
N ALA A 314 8.86 9.71 -11.14
CA ALA A 314 8.30 9.81 -12.49
C ALA A 314 9.21 10.62 -13.42
N GLY A 315 9.60 11.83 -13.00
CA GLY A 315 10.52 12.68 -13.79
C GLY A 315 11.91 12.08 -13.94
N MET A 316 12.43 11.42 -12.89
CA MET A 316 13.74 10.74 -12.95
C MET A 316 13.74 9.62 -13.99
N ILE A 317 12.73 8.76 -13.98
CA ILE A 317 12.58 7.62 -14.88
C ILE A 317 12.40 8.08 -16.32
N VAL A 318 11.43 8.97 -16.57
CA VAL A 318 11.15 9.43 -17.94
C VAL A 318 12.30 10.26 -18.47
N GLY A 319 12.99 11.02 -17.61
CA GLY A 319 14.22 11.75 -17.94
C GLY A 319 15.33 10.82 -18.42
N ASP A 320 15.53 9.68 -17.77
CA ASP A 320 16.51 8.67 -18.18
C ASP A 320 16.11 7.99 -19.50
N ILE A 321 14.87 7.53 -19.61
CA ILE A 321 14.33 6.88 -20.83
C ILE A 321 14.48 7.79 -22.07
N THR A 322 14.30 9.10 -21.90
CA THR A 322 14.42 10.06 -23.02
C THR A 322 15.84 10.57 -23.24
N GLY A 323 16.80 10.17 -22.41
CA GLY A 323 18.18 10.70 -22.44
C GLY A 323 18.28 12.18 -22.02
N LYS A 324 17.20 12.73 -21.44
CA LYS A 324 17.18 14.08 -20.87
C LYS A 324 17.41 13.94 -19.37
N LYS A 325 18.60 14.31 -18.88
CA LYS A 325 18.83 14.38 -17.44
C LYS A 325 17.80 15.36 -16.84
N GLY A 326 17.00 14.84 -15.91
CA GLY A 326 15.99 15.63 -15.25
C GLY A 326 16.60 16.92 -14.65
N ILE A 327 15.93 18.03 -14.86
CA ILE A 327 16.25 19.36 -14.28
C ILE A 327 15.82 19.35 -12.83
#